data_1335946203cb945d9b8e23bd0a20d0e8
#
_entry.id   1335946203cb945d9b8e23bd0a20d0e8
#
_cell.length_a   1.000
_cell.length_b   1.000
_cell.length_c   1.000
_cell.angle_alpha   90.00
_cell.angle_beta   90.00
_cell.angle_gamma   90.00
#
_symmetry.space_group_name_H-M   'P 1'
#
loop_
_entity.id
_entity.type
_entity.pdbx_description
1 polymer ?
#
loop_
_entity_poly.entity_id
_entity_poly.type
_entity_poly.pdbx_seq_one_letter_code
_entity_poly.pdbx_strand_id
1 'polypeptide(L)'
;MKNEFLDLKKAKIEPIAPDEIFVQVNNTHNYWVSNHGRATNNLNGYFYMYKTGNVHLTLTSYYIDGERVPKDTYMKNLVAEHFLFPQKGKDIVYHVDGNKDNNYYKNLVMLDSKELYAVKR
;
A
#
# COMPACT_ATOMS: atom_id res chain seq x y z
N MET A 1 -4.60 -15.67 -6.24
CA MET A 1 -3.15 -15.84 -6.31
C MET A 1 -2.47 -14.97 -5.28
N LYS A 2 -1.50 -15.53 -4.61
CA LYS A 2 -0.79 -14.79 -3.58
C LYS A 2 0.38 -14.02 -4.15
N ASN A 3 0.54 -12.78 -3.70
CA ASN A 3 1.70 -11.98 -4.07
C ASN A 3 2.90 -12.41 -3.21
N GLU A 4 4.09 -12.28 -3.77
CA GLU A 4 5.29 -12.69 -3.07
C GLU A 4 5.67 -11.71 -1.98
N PHE A 5 6.25 -12.25 -0.90
CA PHE A 5 6.82 -11.44 0.16
C PHE A 5 8.27 -11.08 -0.19
N LEU A 6 8.66 -9.88 0.17
CA LEU A 6 10.03 -9.44 -0.04
C LEU A 6 10.92 -9.97 1.08
N ASP A 7 12.08 -10.51 0.71
CA ASP A 7 13.09 -10.91 1.68
C ASP A 7 13.86 -9.68 2.13
N LEU A 8 13.56 -9.20 3.35
CA LEU A 8 14.11 -7.94 3.84
C LEU A 8 15.62 -8.00 4.05
N LYS A 9 16.14 -9.18 4.40
CA LYS A 9 17.60 -9.31 4.56
C LYS A 9 18.31 -9.14 3.25
N LYS A 10 17.81 -9.78 2.19
CA LYS A 10 18.40 -9.64 0.86
C LYS A 10 18.26 -8.24 0.33
N ALA A 11 17.13 -7.59 0.61
CA ALA A 11 16.89 -6.22 0.17
C ALA A 11 17.61 -5.20 1.03
N LYS A 12 18.18 -5.63 2.17
CA LYS A 12 18.86 -4.77 3.13
C LYS A 12 17.95 -3.68 3.66
N ILE A 13 16.71 -4.07 3.95
CA ILE A 13 15.69 -3.16 4.49
C ILE A 13 15.49 -3.47 5.96
N GLU A 14 15.63 -2.45 6.80
CA GLU A 14 15.41 -2.56 8.22
C GLU A 14 13.92 -2.38 8.50
N PRO A 15 13.23 -3.37 9.10
CA PRO A 15 11.81 -3.20 9.41
C PRO A 15 11.62 -2.14 10.50
N ILE A 16 10.52 -1.37 10.40
CA ILE A 16 10.22 -0.35 11.41
C ILE A 16 9.51 -0.94 12.62
N ALA A 17 9.05 -2.19 12.50
CA ALA A 17 8.40 -2.91 13.60
C ALA A 17 8.58 -4.40 13.36
N PRO A 18 8.48 -5.23 14.44
CA PRO A 18 8.70 -6.68 14.26
C PRO A 18 7.72 -7.34 13.32
N ASP A 19 6.52 -6.79 13.17
CA ASP A 19 5.49 -7.37 12.31
C ASP A 19 5.48 -6.80 10.89
N GLU A 20 6.44 -5.95 10.54
CA GLU A 20 6.43 -5.37 9.20
C GLU A 20 6.78 -6.40 8.14
N ILE A 21 5.90 -6.52 7.15
CA ILE A 21 6.14 -7.36 5.96
C ILE A 21 5.84 -6.54 4.72
N PHE A 22 6.54 -6.86 3.64
CA PHE A 22 6.32 -6.23 2.35
C PHE A 22 5.82 -7.28 1.37
N VAL A 23 4.75 -6.98 0.64
CA VAL A 23 4.23 -7.85 -0.40
C VAL A 23 4.34 -7.15 -1.74
N GLN A 24 4.48 -7.95 -2.79
CA GLN A 24 4.55 -7.40 -4.15
C GLN A 24 3.24 -6.70 -4.50
N VAL A 25 3.36 -5.49 -5.04
CA VAL A 25 2.18 -4.72 -5.45
C VAL A 25 1.56 -5.37 -6.68
N ASN A 26 0.23 -5.50 -6.68
CA ASN A 26 -0.51 -6.07 -7.79
C ASN A 26 -0.16 -5.36 -9.09
N ASN A 27 -0.05 -6.13 -10.17
CA ASN A 27 0.20 -5.62 -11.51
C ASN A 27 1.56 -4.95 -11.70
N THR A 28 2.50 -5.17 -10.78
CA THR A 28 3.88 -4.68 -10.91
C THR A 28 4.86 -5.82 -10.72
N HIS A 29 6.10 -5.61 -11.13
CA HIS A 29 7.17 -6.60 -10.93
C HIS A 29 8.21 -6.14 -9.92
N ASN A 30 8.31 -4.84 -9.67
CA ASN A 30 9.41 -4.29 -8.89
C ASN A 30 8.96 -3.35 -7.78
N TYR A 31 7.68 -3.36 -7.43
CA TYR A 31 7.15 -2.56 -6.31
C TYR A 31 6.64 -3.48 -5.21
N TRP A 32 6.91 -3.11 -3.97
CA TRP A 32 6.40 -3.81 -2.78
C TRP A 32 5.82 -2.79 -1.81
N VAL A 33 4.77 -3.19 -1.08
CA VAL A 33 4.13 -2.32 -0.09
C VAL A 33 4.07 -3.05 1.24
N SER A 34 4.27 -2.30 2.33
CA SER A 34 4.27 -2.90 3.67
C SER A 34 2.95 -2.65 4.39
N ASN A 35 2.68 -3.51 5.37
CA ASN A 35 1.51 -3.36 6.23
C ASN A 35 1.63 -2.14 7.17
N HIS A 36 2.78 -1.51 7.20
CA HIS A 36 3.00 -0.26 7.97
C HIS A 36 2.99 0.98 7.08
N GLY A 37 2.62 0.84 5.81
CA GLY A 37 2.47 1.99 4.93
C GLY A 37 3.75 2.51 4.32
N ARG A 38 4.76 1.65 4.20
CA ARG A 38 5.93 1.98 3.40
C ARG A 38 5.87 1.23 2.07
N ALA A 39 6.55 1.74 1.07
CA ALA A 39 6.66 1.04 -0.20
C ALA A 39 8.08 1.13 -0.69
N THR A 40 8.49 0.14 -1.47
CA THR A 40 9.83 0.16 -2.05
C THR A 40 9.78 -0.25 -3.51
N ASN A 41 10.75 0.23 -4.27
CA ASN A 41 10.87 0.00 -5.69
C ASN A 41 12.30 -0.46 -5.97
N ASN A 42 12.43 -1.63 -6.60
CA ASN A 42 13.75 -2.16 -6.94
C ASN A 42 14.20 -1.62 -8.30
N LEU A 43 15.24 -0.79 -8.28
CA LEU A 43 15.84 -0.26 -9.51
C LEU A 43 17.24 -0.84 -9.64
N ASN A 44 17.39 -1.87 -10.50
CA ASN A 44 18.67 -2.53 -10.77
C ASN A 44 19.36 -3.03 -9.49
N GLY A 45 18.57 -3.63 -8.60
CA GLY A 45 19.11 -4.17 -7.35
C GLY A 45 19.15 -3.19 -6.20
N TYR A 46 18.81 -1.94 -6.45
CA TYR A 46 18.76 -0.91 -5.43
C TYR A 46 17.29 -0.67 -5.02
N PHE A 47 17.01 -0.75 -3.72
CA PHE A 47 15.65 -0.59 -3.21
C PHE A 47 15.44 0.84 -2.73
N TYR A 48 14.70 1.61 -3.52
CA TYR A 48 14.33 2.97 -3.15
C TYR A 48 13.10 2.93 -2.24
N MET A 49 13.16 3.60 -1.08
CA MET A 49 12.10 3.51 -0.08
C MET A 49 11.21 4.74 -0.10
N TYR A 50 9.90 4.51 -0.22
CA TYR A 50 8.89 5.54 -0.01
C TYR A 50 8.43 5.45 1.44
N LYS A 51 8.55 6.54 2.17
CA LYS A 51 8.20 6.58 3.59
C LYS A 51 6.68 6.55 3.76
N THR A 52 6.26 6.12 4.96
CA THR A 52 4.85 6.21 5.31
C THR A 52 4.41 7.67 5.40
N GLY A 53 3.10 7.89 5.29
CA GLY A 53 2.52 9.22 5.33
C GLY A 53 1.45 9.39 4.27
N ASN A 54 0.97 10.62 4.10
CA ASN A 54 0.00 10.95 3.07
C ASN A 54 0.73 11.11 1.73
N VAL A 55 1.23 9.98 1.23
CA VAL A 55 2.13 9.94 0.09
C VAL A 55 1.39 9.55 -1.18
N HIS A 56 1.61 10.33 -2.22
CA HIS A 56 1.15 10.03 -3.57
C HIS A 56 2.28 9.36 -4.33
N LEU A 57 1.97 8.26 -5.00
CA LEU A 57 2.95 7.49 -5.75
C LEU A 57 2.50 7.32 -7.19
N THR A 58 3.47 7.30 -8.11
CA THR A 58 3.20 6.86 -9.48
C THR A 58 3.92 5.54 -9.69
N LEU A 59 3.13 4.48 -9.91
CA LEU A 59 3.67 3.15 -10.20
C LEU A 59 4.02 3.11 -11.69
N THR A 60 5.29 3.37 -12.00
CA THR A 60 5.72 3.48 -13.38
C THR A 60 5.75 2.15 -14.12
N SER A 61 5.89 1.04 -13.38
CA SER A 61 5.94 -0.31 -13.96
C SER A 61 4.65 -1.06 -13.65
N TYR A 62 3.51 -0.45 -13.88
CA TYR A 62 2.21 -1.06 -13.67
C TYR A 62 1.72 -1.61 -15.02
N TYR A 63 1.26 -2.85 -15.04
CA TYR A 63 0.88 -3.53 -16.29
C TYR A 63 -0.57 -3.98 -16.27
N ILE A 64 -1.28 -3.72 -17.36
CA ILE A 64 -2.62 -4.23 -17.58
C ILE A 64 -2.59 -4.97 -18.92
N ASP A 65 -2.95 -6.26 -18.91
CA ASP A 65 -2.97 -7.10 -20.10
C ASP A 65 -1.66 -7.03 -20.90
N GLY A 66 -0.55 -7.01 -20.18
CA GLY A 66 0.78 -6.99 -20.79
C GLY A 66 1.28 -5.63 -21.22
N GLU A 67 0.45 -4.59 -21.11
CA GLU A 67 0.83 -3.23 -21.47
C GLU A 67 1.20 -2.41 -20.24
N ARG A 68 2.26 -1.63 -20.36
CA ARG A 68 2.68 -0.77 -19.26
C ARG A 68 1.81 0.48 -19.25
N VAL A 69 1.05 0.64 -18.16
CA VAL A 69 0.13 1.75 -17.96
C VAL A 69 0.43 2.35 -16.59
N PRO A 70 1.21 3.43 -16.51
CA PRO A 70 1.54 4.02 -15.21
C PRO A 70 0.28 4.34 -14.42
N LYS A 71 0.34 4.06 -13.12
CA LYS A 71 -0.82 4.25 -12.25
C LYS A 71 -0.47 5.15 -11.08
N ASP A 72 -1.25 6.20 -10.90
CA ASP A 72 -1.16 7.07 -9.73
C ASP A 72 -1.98 6.49 -8.60
N THR A 73 -1.44 6.53 -7.39
CA THR A 73 -2.15 6.02 -6.23
C THR A 73 -1.62 6.70 -4.97
N TYR A 74 -2.33 6.49 -3.87
CA TYR A 74 -1.89 6.95 -2.55
C TYR A 74 -1.47 5.77 -1.71
N MET A 75 -0.55 6.00 -0.76
CA MET A 75 -0.03 4.94 0.09
C MET A 75 -1.16 4.20 0.82
N LYS A 76 -2.14 4.94 1.36
CA LYS A 76 -3.27 4.33 2.06
C LYS A 76 -4.03 3.33 1.17
N ASN A 77 -4.17 3.66 -0.11
CA ASN A 77 -4.89 2.78 -1.04
C ASN A 77 -4.09 1.53 -1.35
N LEU A 78 -2.76 1.65 -1.47
CA LEU A 78 -1.92 0.47 -1.67
C LEU A 78 -1.98 -0.46 -0.47
N VAL A 79 -1.92 0.09 0.75
CA VAL A 79 -2.02 -0.73 1.96
C VAL A 79 -3.36 -1.42 2.03
N ALA A 80 -4.44 -0.68 1.79
CA ALA A 80 -5.79 -1.24 1.85
C ALA A 80 -5.98 -2.36 0.82
N GLU A 81 -5.49 -2.14 -0.39
CA GLU A 81 -5.63 -3.12 -1.46
C GLU A 81 -4.96 -4.45 -1.12
N HIS A 82 -3.83 -4.41 -0.40
CA HIS A 82 -3.03 -5.61 -0.18
C HIS A 82 -3.20 -6.23 1.21
N PHE A 83 -3.72 -5.49 2.18
CA PHE A 83 -3.78 -5.97 3.56
C PHE A 83 -5.18 -5.96 4.18
N LEU A 84 -6.19 -5.40 3.51
CA LEU A 84 -7.56 -5.42 4.00
C LEU A 84 -8.41 -6.32 3.11
N PHE A 85 -9.43 -6.92 3.70
CA PHE A 85 -10.39 -7.70 2.92
C PHE A 85 -11.29 -6.75 2.14
N PRO A 86 -11.47 -6.98 0.83
CA PRO A 86 -12.37 -6.14 0.05
C PRO A 86 -13.81 -6.33 0.52
N GLN A 87 -14.57 -5.24 0.56
CA GLN A 87 -15.98 -5.27 0.93
C GLN A 87 -16.76 -4.58 -0.18
N LYS A 88 -17.76 -5.28 -0.69
CA LYS A 88 -18.55 -4.75 -1.80
C LYS A 88 -19.21 -3.42 -1.43
N GLY A 89 -19.03 -2.43 -2.30
CA GLY A 89 -19.62 -1.11 -2.09
C GLY A 89 -18.86 -0.21 -1.13
N LYS A 90 -17.76 -0.70 -0.57
CA LYS A 90 -16.95 0.07 0.36
C LYS A 90 -15.57 0.26 -0.23
N ASP A 91 -15.32 1.40 -0.84
CA ASP A 91 -14.09 1.66 -1.55
C ASP A 91 -13.34 2.91 -1.04
N ILE A 92 -13.80 3.50 0.06
CA ILE A 92 -13.16 4.67 0.64
C ILE A 92 -12.30 4.22 1.81
N VAL A 93 -11.00 4.52 1.76
CA VAL A 93 -10.07 4.17 2.84
C VAL A 93 -10.07 5.28 3.88
N TYR A 94 -10.37 4.93 5.13
CA TYR A 94 -10.49 5.88 6.23
C TYR A 94 -9.48 5.56 7.32
N HIS A 95 -8.81 6.60 7.84
CA HIS A 95 -7.86 6.46 8.96
C HIS A 95 -8.63 6.55 10.27
N VAL A 96 -8.69 5.45 11.01
CA VAL A 96 -9.53 5.34 12.21
C VAL A 96 -9.16 6.41 13.25
N ASP A 97 -7.88 6.68 13.43
CA ASP A 97 -7.42 7.68 14.41
C ASP A 97 -7.44 9.12 13.86
N GLY A 98 -7.87 9.30 12.62
CA GLY A 98 -7.90 10.62 11.98
C GLY A 98 -6.55 11.13 11.52
N ASN A 99 -5.48 10.40 11.75
CA ASN A 99 -4.13 10.80 11.33
C ASN A 99 -3.85 10.25 9.93
N LYS A 100 -3.85 11.13 8.94
CA LYS A 100 -3.66 10.74 7.54
C LYS A 100 -2.27 10.19 7.25
N ASP A 101 -1.33 10.34 8.17
CA ASP A 101 0.02 9.81 8.01
C ASP A 101 0.17 8.42 8.62
N ASN A 102 -0.82 7.93 9.35
CA ASN A 102 -0.76 6.62 9.97
C ASN A 102 -1.41 5.58 9.06
N ASN A 103 -0.62 5.01 8.16
CA ASN A 103 -1.09 4.04 7.18
C ASN A 103 -0.89 2.59 7.61
N TYR A 104 -0.70 2.35 8.93
CA TYR A 104 -0.68 0.98 9.44
C TYR A 104 -2.02 0.32 9.13
N TYR A 105 -1.98 -0.90 8.59
CA TYR A 105 -3.19 -1.52 8.06
C TYR A 105 -4.30 -1.65 9.10
N LYS A 106 -3.96 -1.83 10.38
CA LYS A 106 -4.96 -1.93 11.44
C LYS A 106 -5.61 -0.60 11.77
N ASN A 107 -5.04 0.51 11.28
CA ASN A 107 -5.64 1.84 11.43
C ASN A 107 -6.50 2.22 10.24
N LEU A 108 -6.65 1.33 9.27
CA LEU A 108 -7.41 1.62 8.06
C LEU A 108 -8.67 0.77 8.02
N VAL A 109 -9.79 1.38 7.61
CA VAL A 109 -11.03 0.66 7.36
C VAL A 109 -11.60 1.12 6.03
N MET A 110 -12.38 0.24 5.41
CA MET A 110 -13.05 0.56 4.16
C MET A 110 -14.47 0.99 4.47
N LEU A 111 -14.86 2.15 3.94
CA LEU A 111 -16.18 2.73 4.17
C LEU A 111 -16.88 3.02 2.84
N ASP A 112 -18.21 3.09 2.88
CA ASP A 112 -18.97 3.67 1.79
C ASP A 112 -19.21 5.16 2.09
N SER A 113 -19.85 5.88 1.17
CA SER A 113 -20.07 7.32 1.30
C SER A 113 -20.92 7.67 2.51
N LYS A 114 -21.93 6.86 2.81
CA LYS A 114 -22.81 7.10 3.96
C LYS A 114 -22.06 6.97 5.27
N GLU A 115 -21.24 5.92 5.37
CA GLU A 115 -20.45 5.68 6.58
C GLU A 115 -19.44 6.79 6.78
N LEU A 116 -18.80 7.24 5.70
CA LEU A 116 -17.83 8.33 5.79
C LEU A 116 -18.51 9.62 6.28
N TYR A 117 -19.69 9.91 5.73
CA TYR A 117 -20.44 11.09 6.15
C TYR A 117 -20.78 11.02 7.65
N ALA A 118 -21.18 9.84 8.12
CA ALA A 118 -21.54 9.67 9.52
C ALA A 118 -20.35 9.89 10.47
N VAL A 119 -19.15 9.42 10.11
CA VAL A 119 -17.98 9.59 10.98
C VAL A 119 -17.43 11.01 10.96
N LYS A 120 -17.74 11.79 9.93
CA LYS A 120 -17.26 13.17 9.81
C LYS A 120 -18.15 14.19 10.52
N ARG A 121 -19.31 13.79 10.98
CA ARG A 121 -20.27 14.69 11.64
C ARG A 121 -19.87 15.07 13.04
#